data_1d952329eebc60ba1595fddc0bc85093
#
_entry.id   1d952329eebc60ba1595fddc0bc85093
#
_cell.length_a   1.000
_cell.length_b   1.000
_cell.length_c   1.000
_cell.angle_alpha   90.00
_cell.angle_beta   90.00
_cell.angle_gamma   90.00
#
_symmetry.space_group_name_H-M   'P 1'
#
loop_
_entity.id
_entity.type
_entity.pdbx_description
1 polymer ?
#
loop_
_entity_poly.entity_id
_entity_poly.type
_entity_poly.pdbx_seq_one_letter_code
_entity_poly.pdbx_strand_id
1 'polypeptide(L)'
;MIKGLCLSASAAIFMATPLVAQSTRISEDRDSFSFTMNGTSITIDRNGPACPPACLQPMQAAAGVSTVGELEILDFLDLFVSGGQGLLIDTRLPEAYNAQTIPGAVNVPAETLRPGNQYRDDLLNALGVRNGDFSAAYDLVLFSGSSASPAAAEAVRDLLGAGYPATKLKYYRGGLGAWVAAGLRTAGGQ
;
A
#
# COMPACT_ATOMS: atom_id res chain seq x y z
N MET A 1 63.61 -39.75 22.79
CA MET A 1 62.55 -40.04 21.82
C MET A 1 61.48 -38.96 21.98
N ILE A 2 61.48 -37.90 21.15
CA ILE A 2 60.53 -36.81 21.21
C ILE A 2 59.69 -36.95 19.93
N LYS A 3 58.41 -37.31 20.07
CA LYS A 3 57.45 -37.37 18.97
C LYS A 3 56.91 -35.98 18.70
N GLY A 4 57.26 -35.40 17.52
CA GLY A 4 56.68 -34.13 17.03
C GLY A 4 55.25 -34.34 16.58
N LEU A 5 54.35 -33.50 17.09
CA LEU A 5 52.96 -33.44 16.72
C LEU A 5 52.80 -32.37 15.62
N CYS A 6 52.56 -32.78 14.39
CA CYS A 6 52.24 -31.84 13.30
C CYS A 6 50.77 -31.44 13.41
N LEU A 7 50.51 -30.18 13.77
CA LEU A 7 49.16 -29.54 13.63
C LEU A 7 48.98 -29.08 12.18
N SER A 8 48.13 -29.74 11.43
CA SER A 8 47.69 -29.28 10.11
C SER A 8 46.54 -28.30 10.31
N ALA A 9 46.77 -27.01 10.05
CA ALA A 9 45.75 -25.95 10.01
C ALA A 9 45.02 -26.00 8.66
N SER A 10 43.78 -26.46 8.67
CA SER A 10 42.89 -26.38 7.49
C SER A 10 42.30 -24.99 7.40
N ALA A 11 42.73 -24.20 6.41
CA ALA A 11 42.14 -22.92 6.10
C ALA A 11 40.81 -23.13 5.36
N ALA A 12 39.69 -22.77 5.97
CA ALA A 12 38.38 -22.74 5.33
C ALA A 12 38.31 -21.47 4.46
N ILE A 13 38.31 -21.65 3.14
CA ILE A 13 38.07 -20.56 2.19
C ILE A 13 36.56 -20.32 2.14
N PHE A 14 36.11 -19.24 2.75
CA PHE A 14 34.74 -18.73 2.57
C PHE A 14 34.64 -18.13 1.18
N MET A 15 34.03 -18.81 0.24
CA MET A 15 33.64 -18.23 -1.04
C MET A 15 32.42 -17.33 -0.78
N ALA A 16 32.62 -16.01 -0.79
CA ALA A 16 31.54 -15.04 -0.82
C ALA A 16 30.86 -15.13 -2.20
N THR A 17 29.65 -15.70 -2.24
CA THR A 17 28.81 -15.65 -3.43
C THR A 17 28.40 -14.18 -3.64
N PRO A 18 28.57 -13.60 -4.86
CA PRO A 18 28.09 -12.26 -5.12
C PRO A 18 26.56 -12.22 -4.95
N LEU A 19 26.10 -11.36 -4.07
CA LEU A 19 24.67 -11.06 -3.93
C LEU A 19 24.27 -10.33 -5.20
N VAL A 20 23.70 -11.04 -6.16
CA VAL A 20 23.10 -10.41 -7.34
C VAL A 20 21.90 -9.62 -6.82
N ALA A 21 22.00 -8.28 -6.84
CA ALA A 21 20.87 -7.42 -6.57
C ALA A 21 19.75 -7.79 -7.55
N GLN A 22 18.65 -8.34 -7.05
CA GLN A 22 17.49 -8.63 -7.88
C GLN A 22 16.93 -7.32 -8.36
N SER A 23 16.99 -7.07 -9.66
CA SER A 23 16.32 -5.91 -10.26
C SER A 23 14.83 -6.04 -10.00
N THR A 24 14.25 -5.05 -9.34
CA THR A 24 12.84 -5.05 -9.02
C THR A 24 12.07 -4.45 -10.19
N ARG A 25 11.03 -5.17 -10.65
CA ARG A 25 10.15 -4.68 -11.73
C ARG A 25 9.50 -3.35 -11.34
N ILE A 26 9.31 -2.47 -12.33
CA ILE A 26 8.59 -1.20 -12.16
C ILE A 26 7.10 -1.47 -11.92
N SER A 27 6.51 -2.33 -12.77
CA SER A 27 5.12 -2.80 -12.68
C SER A 27 5.05 -4.28 -13.06
N GLU A 28 3.89 -4.91 -12.97
CA GLU A 28 3.73 -6.34 -13.29
C GLU A 28 4.14 -6.68 -14.73
N ASP A 29 3.99 -5.73 -15.64
CA ASP A 29 4.26 -5.86 -17.08
C ASP A 29 5.55 -5.16 -17.53
N ARG A 30 6.30 -4.52 -16.61
CA ARG A 30 7.46 -3.70 -16.98
C ARG A 30 8.62 -3.88 -16.01
N ASP A 31 9.71 -4.45 -16.51
CA ASP A 31 10.95 -4.62 -15.72
C ASP A 31 11.71 -3.29 -15.57
N SER A 32 11.91 -2.59 -16.69
CA SER A 32 12.59 -1.30 -16.77
C SER A 32 11.97 -0.45 -17.86
N PHE A 33 12.37 0.81 -17.92
CA PHE A 33 11.98 1.74 -18.98
C PHE A 33 13.22 2.36 -19.60
N SER A 34 13.38 2.25 -20.92
CA SER A 34 14.49 2.86 -21.64
C SER A 34 13.99 3.82 -22.71
N PHE A 35 14.70 4.94 -22.86
CA PHE A 35 14.47 5.94 -23.90
C PHE A 35 15.79 6.55 -24.39
N THR A 36 15.76 7.17 -25.56
CA THR A 36 16.96 7.81 -26.13
C THR A 36 16.80 9.32 -26.08
N MET A 37 17.82 10.00 -25.56
CA MET A 37 17.91 11.45 -25.50
C MET A 37 19.30 11.89 -26.03
N ASN A 38 19.32 12.75 -27.04
CA ASN A 38 20.55 13.21 -27.67
C ASN A 38 21.52 12.11 -28.13
N GLY A 39 20.97 11.00 -28.67
CA GLY A 39 21.72 9.84 -29.12
C GLY A 39 22.21 8.90 -28.00
N THR A 40 21.93 9.21 -26.74
CA THR A 40 22.29 8.36 -25.59
C THR A 40 21.06 7.60 -25.09
N SER A 41 21.20 6.28 -24.89
CA SER A 41 20.17 5.47 -24.27
C SER A 41 20.22 5.63 -22.75
N ILE A 42 19.09 5.97 -22.17
CA ILE A 42 18.89 6.10 -20.71
C ILE A 42 17.91 5.03 -20.27
N THR A 43 18.30 4.25 -19.24
CA THR A 43 17.45 3.24 -18.64
C THR A 43 17.06 3.64 -17.23
N ILE A 44 15.77 3.56 -16.94
CA ILE A 44 15.19 3.72 -15.60
C ILE A 44 14.79 2.32 -15.13
N ASP A 45 15.34 1.93 -14.01
CA ASP A 45 14.97 0.72 -13.27
C ASP A 45 14.46 1.08 -11.88
N ARG A 46 14.09 0.09 -11.11
CA ARG A 46 13.60 0.27 -9.76
C ARG A 46 14.46 -0.51 -8.77
N ASN A 47 14.85 0.18 -7.70
CA ASN A 47 15.46 -0.41 -6.53
C ASN A 47 14.46 -0.32 -5.36
N GLY A 48 13.89 -1.46 -4.95
CA GLY A 48 12.86 -1.48 -3.91
C GLY A 48 12.33 -2.88 -3.62
N PRO A 49 11.23 -3.02 -2.90
CA PRO A 49 10.61 -4.31 -2.63
C PRO A 49 10.20 -5.05 -3.91
N ALA A 50 10.20 -6.39 -3.85
CA ALA A 50 9.87 -7.24 -5.00
C ALA A 50 8.49 -6.91 -5.60
N CYS A 51 8.42 -6.85 -6.91
CA CYS A 51 7.19 -6.68 -7.67
C CYS A 51 6.98 -7.94 -8.53
N PRO A 52 5.85 -8.68 -8.40
CA PRO A 52 4.82 -8.48 -7.37
C PRO A 52 5.29 -8.86 -5.95
N PRO A 53 4.60 -8.46 -4.85
CA PRO A 53 3.35 -7.67 -4.86
C PRO A 53 3.55 -6.15 -4.88
N ALA A 54 4.76 -5.63 -4.59
CA ALA A 54 5.01 -4.21 -4.40
C ALA A 54 5.30 -3.47 -5.71
N CYS A 55 4.40 -3.56 -6.67
CA CYS A 55 4.48 -2.88 -7.96
C CYS A 55 3.97 -1.44 -7.89
N LEU A 56 4.54 -0.53 -8.72
CA LEU A 56 3.98 0.83 -8.81
C LEU A 56 2.53 0.76 -9.30
N GLN A 57 1.65 1.36 -8.53
CA GLN A 57 0.22 1.40 -8.85
C GLN A 57 -0.10 2.53 -9.84
N PRO A 58 -1.11 2.36 -10.69
CA PRO A 58 -1.59 3.45 -11.55
C PRO A 58 -2.13 4.61 -10.71
N MET A 59 -2.28 5.79 -11.34
CA MET A 59 -2.82 6.95 -10.66
C MET A 59 -4.27 6.73 -10.21
N GLN A 60 -5.07 6.06 -11.02
CA GLN A 60 -6.46 5.71 -10.70
C GLN A 60 -6.57 4.27 -10.22
N ALA A 61 -7.25 4.05 -9.09
CA ALA A 61 -7.56 2.71 -8.60
C ALA A 61 -8.63 2.01 -9.46
N ALA A 62 -9.64 2.77 -9.89
CA ALA A 62 -10.73 2.31 -10.76
C ALA A 62 -11.44 3.50 -11.42
N ALA A 63 -12.21 3.23 -12.49
CA ALA A 63 -13.02 4.24 -13.16
C ALA A 63 -14.06 4.86 -12.20
N GLY A 64 -14.21 6.18 -12.24
CA GLY A 64 -15.16 6.92 -11.41
C GLY A 64 -14.69 7.18 -9.97
N VAL A 65 -13.55 6.62 -9.54
CA VAL A 65 -12.95 6.87 -8.23
C VAL A 65 -11.90 7.96 -8.35
N SER A 66 -12.04 9.02 -7.57
CA SER A 66 -11.07 10.13 -7.53
C SER A 66 -9.81 9.73 -6.79
N THR A 67 -8.65 10.09 -7.36
CA THR A 67 -7.37 10.06 -6.63
C THR A 67 -7.17 11.40 -5.94
N VAL A 68 -6.74 11.37 -4.68
CA VAL A 68 -6.57 12.53 -3.81
C VAL A 68 -5.13 12.64 -3.33
N GLY A 69 -4.72 13.85 -2.98
CA GLY A 69 -3.47 14.16 -2.32
C GLY A 69 -3.68 14.56 -0.85
N GLU A 70 -2.62 15.07 -0.24
CA GLU A 70 -2.57 15.39 1.19
C GLU A 70 -3.58 16.47 1.58
N LEU A 71 -3.74 17.50 0.74
CA LEU A 71 -4.66 18.62 1.03
C LEU A 71 -6.12 18.15 0.99
N GLU A 72 -6.49 17.35 0.01
CA GLU A 72 -7.84 16.78 -0.08
C GLU A 72 -8.14 15.83 1.08
N ILE A 73 -7.11 15.18 1.67
CA ILE A 73 -7.28 14.40 2.91
C ILE A 73 -7.57 15.31 4.09
N LEU A 74 -6.88 16.44 4.23
CA LEU A 74 -7.17 17.41 5.30
C LEU A 74 -8.59 17.93 5.18
N ASP A 75 -9.03 18.31 3.99
CA ASP A 75 -10.42 18.75 3.74
C ASP A 75 -11.40 17.61 4.04
N PHE A 76 -11.10 16.39 3.68
CA PHE A 76 -11.94 15.22 3.95
C PHE A 76 -12.08 14.95 5.46
N LEU A 77 -10.99 15.05 6.21
CA LEU A 77 -10.99 14.90 7.67
C LEU A 77 -11.89 15.96 8.32
N ASP A 78 -11.78 17.21 7.87
CA ASP A 78 -12.56 18.32 8.40
C ASP A 78 -14.04 18.24 8.00
N LEU A 79 -14.35 17.97 6.75
CA LEU A 79 -15.72 18.04 6.24
C LEU A 79 -16.53 16.75 6.49
N PHE A 80 -15.90 15.59 6.39
CA PHE A 80 -16.61 14.30 6.41
C PHE A 80 -16.36 13.48 7.67
N VAL A 81 -15.08 13.37 8.09
CA VAL A 81 -14.75 12.53 9.26
C VAL A 81 -15.21 13.20 10.54
N SER A 82 -14.94 14.51 10.73
CA SER A 82 -15.41 15.26 11.90
C SER A 82 -16.94 15.30 12.02
N GLY A 83 -17.63 15.30 10.88
CA GLY A 83 -19.09 15.25 10.79
C GLY A 83 -19.70 13.86 10.92
N GLY A 84 -18.89 12.82 11.07
CA GLY A 84 -19.36 11.43 11.17
C GLY A 84 -19.99 10.87 9.89
N GLN A 85 -19.64 11.43 8.74
CA GLN A 85 -20.17 11.04 7.42
C GLN A 85 -19.12 10.34 6.54
N GLY A 86 -17.86 10.31 6.97
CA GLY A 86 -16.77 9.71 6.22
C GLY A 86 -15.76 9.00 7.11
N LEU A 87 -14.97 8.10 6.50
CA LEU A 87 -13.89 7.39 7.16
C LEU A 87 -12.63 7.45 6.30
N LEU A 88 -11.52 7.79 6.94
CA LEU A 88 -10.18 7.62 6.38
C LEU A 88 -9.69 6.20 6.74
N ILE A 89 -9.48 5.35 5.74
CA ILE A 89 -9.23 3.92 5.94
C ILE A 89 -7.78 3.59 5.61
N ASP A 90 -7.07 3.08 6.62
CA ASP A 90 -5.76 2.45 6.46
C ASP A 90 -5.96 0.96 6.13
N THR A 91 -5.54 0.56 4.93
CA THR A 91 -5.74 -0.80 4.41
C THR A 91 -4.60 -1.76 4.75
N ARG A 92 -3.62 -1.32 5.54
CA ARG A 92 -2.48 -2.13 5.97
C ARG A 92 -2.88 -3.11 7.07
N LEU A 93 -1.97 -4.05 7.36
CA LEU A 93 -2.12 -4.96 8.49
C LEU A 93 -2.15 -4.19 9.83
N PRO A 94 -2.82 -4.73 10.86
CA PRO A 94 -2.96 -4.07 12.17
C PRO A 94 -1.64 -3.67 12.82
N GLU A 95 -0.59 -4.47 12.70
CA GLU A 95 0.71 -4.18 13.26
C GLU A 95 1.32 -2.89 12.67
N ALA A 96 1.18 -2.71 11.35
CA ALA A 96 1.68 -1.51 10.66
C ALA A 96 0.84 -0.28 10.97
N TYR A 97 -0.48 -0.44 11.09
CA TYR A 97 -1.41 0.60 11.54
C TYR A 97 -1.11 1.05 12.97
N ASN A 98 -0.97 0.09 13.90
CA ASN A 98 -0.71 0.37 15.31
C ASN A 98 0.64 1.08 15.51
N ALA A 99 1.64 0.74 14.70
CA ALA A 99 2.94 1.38 14.76
C ALA A 99 2.88 2.85 14.31
N GLN A 100 2.18 3.14 13.23
CA GLN A 100 2.10 4.48 12.67
C GLN A 100 0.99 4.57 11.63
N THR A 101 0.15 5.61 11.69
CA THR A 101 -0.90 5.89 10.71
C THR A 101 -1.14 7.39 10.56
N ILE A 102 -2.04 7.77 9.64
CA ILE A 102 -2.54 9.14 9.51
C ILE A 102 -3.53 9.39 10.66
N PRO A 103 -3.43 10.50 11.40
CA PRO A 103 -4.36 10.82 12.47
C PRO A 103 -5.83 10.80 11.99
N GLY A 104 -6.71 10.16 12.75
CA GLY A 104 -8.12 10.02 12.40
C GLY A 104 -8.44 8.84 11.47
N ALA A 105 -7.44 8.09 11.03
CA ALA A 105 -7.67 6.88 10.25
C ALA A 105 -8.16 5.72 11.14
N VAL A 106 -8.99 4.86 10.53
CA VAL A 106 -9.39 3.56 11.08
C VAL A 106 -8.74 2.44 10.29
N ASN A 107 -8.47 1.31 10.93
CA ASN A 107 -7.85 0.17 10.24
C ASN A 107 -8.90 -0.77 9.67
N VAL A 108 -8.83 -0.97 8.36
CA VAL A 108 -9.56 -2.01 7.65
C VAL A 108 -8.59 -2.70 6.70
N PRO A 109 -7.96 -3.80 7.11
CA PRO A 109 -7.04 -4.53 6.25
C PRO A 109 -7.72 -4.91 4.92
N ALA A 110 -7.04 -4.69 3.79
CA ALA A 110 -7.60 -4.91 2.46
C ALA A 110 -8.21 -6.31 2.30
N GLU A 111 -7.61 -7.32 2.92
CA GLU A 111 -8.10 -8.71 2.88
C GLU A 111 -9.52 -8.88 3.45
N THR A 112 -9.93 -8.03 4.39
CA THR A 112 -11.28 -8.10 4.99
C THR A 112 -12.36 -7.73 3.97
N LEU A 113 -12.01 -6.92 2.97
CA LEU A 113 -12.93 -6.49 1.91
C LEU A 113 -13.04 -7.48 0.74
N ARG A 114 -12.12 -8.45 0.64
CA ARG A 114 -12.09 -9.41 -0.47
C ARG A 114 -13.38 -10.24 -0.54
N PRO A 115 -13.85 -10.56 -1.76
CA PRO A 115 -14.94 -11.49 -1.95
C PRO A 115 -14.65 -12.83 -1.25
N GLY A 116 -15.63 -13.33 -0.51
CA GLY A 116 -15.51 -14.58 0.25
C GLY A 116 -14.88 -14.47 1.64
N ASN A 117 -14.40 -13.29 2.06
CA ASN A 117 -13.98 -13.09 3.45
C ASN A 117 -15.22 -13.12 4.37
N GLN A 118 -15.15 -13.92 5.43
CA GLN A 118 -16.29 -14.16 6.35
C GLN A 118 -16.76 -12.91 7.10
N TYR A 119 -15.90 -11.90 7.24
CA TYR A 119 -16.21 -10.64 7.95
C TYR A 119 -16.65 -9.51 7.01
N ARG A 120 -16.67 -9.76 5.70
CA ARG A 120 -16.96 -8.73 4.70
C ARG A 120 -18.33 -8.09 4.88
N ASP A 121 -19.36 -8.91 5.12
CA ASP A 121 -20.72 -8.40 5.25
C ASP A 121 -20.90 -7.59 6.54
N ASP A 122 -20.28 -8.00 7.65
CA ASP A 122 -20.28 -7.24 8.89
C ASP A 122 -19.56 -5.90 8.70
N LEU A 123 -18.45 -5.90 7.97
CA LEU A 123 -17.74 -4.68 7.64
C LEU A 123 -18.57 -3.75 6.75
N LEU A 124 -19.22 -4.25 5.70
CA LEU A 124 -20.10 -3.42 4.86
C LEU A 124 -21.23 -2.80 5.70
N ASN A 125 -21.80 -3.58 6.66
CA ASN A 125 -22.77 -3.04 7.61
C ASN A 125 -22.16 -1.93 8.48
N ALA A 126 -20.92 -2.08 8.95
CA ALA A 126 -20.21 -1.05 9.72
C ALA A 126 -19.92 0.20 8.87
N LEU A 127 -19.71 0.03 7.57
CA LEU A 127 -19.55 1.13 6.60
C LEU A 127 -20.88 1.80 6.19
N GLY A 128 -21.98 1.49 6.85
CA GLY A 128 -23.28 2.11 6.65
C GLY A 128 -24.16 1.45 5.59
N VAL A 129 -23.74 0.32 5.01
CA VAL A 129 -24.57 -0.46 4.06
C VAL A 129 -25.66 -1.21 4.82
N ARG A 130 -26.89 -1.22 4.31
CA ARG A 130 -28.01 -1.92 4.93
C ARG A 130 -28.77 -2.76 3.90
N ASN A 131 -28.68 -4.08 4.01
CA ASN A 131 -29.37 -5.02 3.10
C ASN A 131 -29.10 -4.74 1.62
N GLY A 132 -27.84 -4.37 1.27
CA GLY A 132 -27.45 -3.99 -0.09
C GLY A 132 -27.85 -2.58 -0.51
N ASP A 133 -28.42 -1.78 0.39
CA ASP A 133 -28.66 -0.36 0.18
C ASP A 133 -27.45 0.45 0.67
N PHE A 134 -26.86 1.23 -0.24
CA PHE A 134 -25.69 2.08 -0.02
C PHE A 134 -26.05 3.57 0.20
N SER A 135 -27.32 3.92 0.32
CA SER A 135 -27.76 5.31 0.46
C SER A 135 -27.18 5.99 1.72
N ALA A 136 -27.09 5.23 2.82
CA ALA A 136 -26.52 5.67 4.09
C ALA A 136 -25.03 5.30 4.24
N ALA A 137 -24.39 4.74 3.21
CA ALA A 137 -22.98 4.38 3.26
C ALA A 137 -22.09 5.62 3.40
N TYR A 138 -21.01 5.49 4.18
CA TYR A 138 -20.03 6.57 4.40
C TYR A 138 -19.27 6.93 3.13
N ASP A 139 -18.80 8.17 3.06
CA ASP A 139 -17.72 8.54 2.14
C ASP A 139 -16.40 7.98 2.65
N LEU A 140 -15.58 7.41 1.76
CA LEU A 140 -14.35 6.73 2.13
C LEU A 140 -13.15 7.28 1.38
N VAL A 141 -12.04 7.53 2.10
CA VAL A 141 -10.71 7.65 1.51
C VAL A 141 -9.91 6.43 1.93
N LEU A 142 -9.38 5.67 0.97
CA LEU A 142 -8.56 4.49 1.23
C LEU A 142 -7.09 4.76 0.90
N PHE A 143 -6.21 4.37 1.81
CA PHE A 143 -4.76 4.46 1.60
C PHE A 143 -4.03 3.22 2.12
N SER A 144 -2.78 3.06 1.72
CA SER A 144 -1.88 2.00 2.18
C SER A 144 -0.50 2.57 2.52
N GLY A 145 0.54 1.75 2.52
CA GLY A 145 1.90 2.17 2.88
C GLY A 145 2.54 3.15 1.89
N SER A 146 2.33 2.94 0.60
CA SER A 146 2.96 3.75 -0.46
C SER A 146 2.31 3.52 -1.82
N SER A 147 2.74 4.28 -2.81
CA SER A 147 2.35 4.12 -4.23
C SER A 147 2.76 2.77 -4.86
N ALA A 148 3.57 1.97 -4.18
CA ALA A 148 3.93 0.62 -4.60
C ALA A 148 3.11 -0.48 -3.91
N SER A 149 2.18 -0.13 -3.01
CA SER A 149 1.30 -1.10 -2.35
C SER A 149 -0.01 -1.23 -3.12
N PRO A 150 -0.42 -2.44 -3.55
CA PRO A 150 -1.69 -2.65 -4.24
C PRO A 150 -2.91 -2.60 -3.30
N ALA A 151 -2.72 -2.75 -1.98
CA ALA A 151 -3.77 -3.01 -1.02
C ALA A 151 -4.94 -2.00 -1.06
N ALA A 152 -4.66 -0.68 -1.10
CA ALA A 152 -5.72 0.32 -1.17
C ALA A 152 -6.47 0.30 -2.51
N ALA A 153 -5.77 0.09 -3.62
CA ALA A 153 -6.39 -0.02 -4.94
C ALA A 153 -7.24 -1.30 -5.08
N GLU A 154 -6.78 -2.42 -4.49
CA GLU A 154 -7.56 -3.67 -4.42
C GLU A 154 -8.81 -3.47 -3.56
N ALA A 155 -8.68 -2.89 -2.38
CA ALA A 155 -9.80 -2.59 -1.48
C ALA A 155 -10.87 -1.71 -2.15
N VAL A 156 -10.45 -0.70 -2.93
CA VAL A 156 -11.38 0.12 -3.75
C VAL A 156 -12.12 -0.75 -4.75
N ARG A 157 -11.43 -1.63 -5.49
CA ARG A 157 -12.08 -2.52 -6.47
C ARG A 157 -13.02 -3.53 -5.83
N ASP A 158 -12.66 -4.05 -4.64
CA ASP A 158 -13.49 -5.00 -3.89
C ASP A 158 -14.77 -4.34 -3.36
N LEU A 159 -14.69 -3.07 -2.92
CA LEU A 159 -15.86 -2.27 -2.54
C LEU A 159 -16.77 -1.99 -3.75
N LEU A 160 -16.21 -1.59 -4.90
CA LEU A 160 -16.97 -1.42 -6.14
C LEU A 160 -17.66 -2.72 -6.56
N GLY A 161 -16.95 -3.85 -6.46
CA GLY A 161 -17.51 -5.17 -6.73
C GLY A 161 -18.64 -5.58 -5.77
N ALA A 162 -18.70 -4.99 -4.58
CA ALA A 162 -19.82 -5.14 -3.64
C ALA A 162 -21.01 -4.23 -3.97
N GLY A 163 -20.87 -3.27 -4.90
CA GLY A 163 -21.88 -2.29 -5.24
C GLY A 163 -21.69 -0.91 -4.56
N TYR A 164 -20.57 -0.70 -3.87
CA TYR A 164 -20.29 0.60 -3.25
C TYR A 164 -20.21 1.70 -4.32
N PRO A 165 -20.89 2.84 -4.15
CA PRO A 165 -20.88 3.89 -5.17
C PRO A 165 -19.47 4.48 -5.37
N ALA A 166 -19.01 4.53 -6.63
CA ALA A 166 -17.69 5.08 -6.96
C ALA A 166 -17.53 6.54 -6.50
N THR A 167 -18.62 7.31 -6.48
CA THR A 167 -18.64 8.71 -6.04
C THR A 167 -18.37 8.88 -4.54
N LYS A 168 -18.58 7.84 -3.75
CA LYS A 168 -18.30 7.80 -2.31
C LYS A 168 -16.91 7.26 -1.99
N LEU A 169 -16.14 6.84 -3.00
CA LEU A 169 -14.79 6.29 -2.85
C LEU A 169 -13.74 7.28 -3.36
N LYS A 170 -12.67 7.43 -2.59
CA LYS A 170 -11.47 8.17 -2.96
C LYS A 170 -10.24 7.32 -2.67
N TYR A 171 -9.23 7.47 -3.48
CA TYR A 171 -7.98 6.72 -3.41
C TYR A 171 -6.80 7.65 -3.13
N TYR A 172 -6.14 7.49 -1.98
CA TYR A 172 -4.87 8.17 -1.71
C TYR A 172 -3.71 7.28 -2.11
N ARG A 173 -3.24 7.46 -3.36
CA ARG A 173 -2.17 6.65 -3.96
C ARG A 173 -0.84 6.79 -3.24
N GLY A 174 -0.50 7.99 -2.75
CA GLY A 174 0.75 8.29 -2.05
C GLY A 174 0.93 7.46 -0.78
N GLY A 175 -0.17 7.19 -0.09
CA GLY A 175 -0.20 6.44 1.15
C GLY A 175 0.58 7.11 2.28
N LEU A 176 0.80 6.37 3.35
CA LEU A 176 1.53 6.89 4.52
C LEU A 176 2.94 7.40 4.16
N GLY A 177 3.60 6.77 3.19
CA GLY A 177 4.94 7.18 2.76
C GLY A 177 4.99 8.61 2.22
N ALA A 178 4.03 9.01 1.38
CA ALA A 178 3.97 10.38 0.87
C ALA A 178 3.56 11.37 1.97
N TRP A 179 2.63 11.00 2.85
CA TRP A 179 2.24 11.79 4.02
C TRP A 179 3.45 12.14 4.91
N VAL A 180 4.27 11.14 5.24
CA VAL A 180 5.50 11.31 6.03
C VAL A 180 6.54 12.14 5.27
N ALA A 181 6.71 11.90 3.97
CA ALA A 181 7.65 12.66 3.13
C ALA A 181 7.26 14.15 3.01
N ALA A 182 5.97 14.47 3.10
CA ALA A 182 5.47 15.84 3.18
C ALA A 182 5.69 16.48 4.57
N GLY A 183 6.23 15.74 5.55
CA GLY A 183 6.47 16.24 6.90
C GLY A 183 5.23 16.33 7.78
N LEU A 184 4.12 15.70 7.37
CA LEU A 184 2.87 15.73 8.13
C LEU A 184 2.92 14.80 9.34
N ARG A 185 2.25 15.19 10.43
CA ARG A 185 2.23 14.44 11.68
C ARG A 185 1.52 13.09 11.50
N THR A 186 2.03 12.08 12.18
CA THR A 186 1.41 10.75 12.29
C THR A 186 0.99 10.45 13.71
N ALA A 187 0.17 9.41 13.89
CA ALA A 187 -0.24 8.87 15.18
C ALA A 187 0.01 7.35 15.20
N GLY A 188 0.01 6.76 16.40
CA GLY A 188 -0.20 5.33 16.54
C GLY A 188 -1.66 4.98 16.29
N GLY A 189 -1.96 3.76 15.87
CA GLY A 189 -3.33 3.26 15.76
C GLY A 189 -4.05 3.25 17.12
N GLN A 190 -5.35 3.52 17.09
CA GLN A 190 -6.23 3.49 18.28
C GLN A 190 -7.17 2.30 18.20
#